data_0775624289d5a1289604cca71d44aca4
#
_entry.id   0775624289d5a1289604cca71d44aca4
#
_cell.length_a   1.000
_cell.length_b   1.000
_cell.length_c   1.000
_cell.angle_alpha   90.00
_cell.angle_beta   90.00
_cell.angle_gamma   90.00
#
_symmetry.space_group_name_H-M   'P 1'
#
loop_
_entity.id
_entity.type
_entity.pdbx_description
1 polymer ?
#
loop_
_entity_poly.entity_id
_entity_poly.type
_entity_poly.pdbx_seq_one_letter_code
_entity_poly.pdbx_strand_id
1 'polypeptide(L)'
;MALLATRQTLSVHLDGTAGVRARGRSVEVPFAAEGAVALPHPPGVALAGAVVRESNVLQTVVEVKLQLQNPNPFPLPAGHLAYDLSVGGVSVASAASQPLAGLAPGGSTTVVIPVRLSALGVVAGVLSGAARGRAEVALAGRAGYGPIEVGVDARAKLGI
;
A
#
# COMPACT_ATOMS: atom_id res chain seq x y z
N MET A 1 3.36 20.22 13.08
CA MET A 1 4.22 19.21 12.41
C MET A 1 3.83 19.01 10.92
N ALA A 2 3.68 20.06 10.14
CA ALA A 2 3.15 19.97 8.76
C ALA A 2 4.16 20.36 7.67
N LEU A 3 5.44 20.55 7.98
CA LEU A 3 6.45 21.07 7.04
C LEU A 3 7.31 20.01 6.34
N LEU A 4 7.20 18.73 6.70
CA LEU A 4 7.99 17.65 6.09
C LEU A 4 7.29 16.97 4.89
N ALA A 5 6.03 17.24 4.65
CA ALA A 5 5.26 16.57 3.60
C ALA A 5 5.56 17.06 2.17
N THR A 6 6.35 18.13 2.00
CA THR A 6 6.63 18.74 0.69
C THR A 6 8.09 18.60 0.21
N ARG A 7 8.99 18.12 1.05
CA ARG A 7 10.39 17.90 0.64
C ARG A 7 10.58 16.48 0.12
N GLN A 8 10.82 16.34 -1.16
CA GLN A 8 11.10 15.06 -1.83
C GLN A 8 12.55 14.61 -1.65
N THR A 9 13.44 15.48 -1.20
CA THR A 9 14.86 15.20 -1.02
C THR A 9 15.37 15.83 0.27
N LEU A 10 16.28 15.11 0.92
CA LEU A 10 17.08 15.58 2.04
C LEU A 10 18.49 15.90 1.52
N SER A 11 18.95 17.14 1.67
CA SER A 11 20.34 17.48 1.40
C SER A 11 21.21 16.99 2.56
N VAL A 12 22.26 16.25 2.24
CA VAL A 12 23.24 15.73 3.19
C VAL A 12 24.58 16.38 2.89
N HIS A 13 25.17 17.01 3.88
CA HIS A 13 26.53 17.54 3.83
C HIS A 13 27.40 16.68 4.75
N LEU A 14 28.52 16.19 4.23
CA LEU A 14 29.50 15.39 4.95
C LEU A 14 30.85 16.08 4.85
N ASP A 15 31.42 16.45 5.97
CA ASP A 15 32.76 16.99 6.07
C ASP A 15 33.61 16.20 7.07
N GLY A 16 34.90 16.16 6.84
CA GLY A 16 35.82 15.42 7.71
C GLY A 16 37.26 15.44 7.23
N THR A 17 38.08 14.65 7.91
CA THR A 17 39.47 14.42 7.55
C THR A 17 39.75 12.94 7.39
N ALA A 18 40.39 12.57 6.29
CA ALA A 18 40.85 11.20 6.03
C ALA A 18 42.35 11.11 6.28
N GLY A 19 42.74 10.23 7.20
CA GLY A 19 44.18 9.92 7.44
C GLY A 19 44.68 8.93 6.39
N VAL A 20 45.58 9.36 5.52
CA VAL A 20 46.25 8.50 4.53
C VAL A 20 47.67 8.25 4.94
N ARG A 21 48.07 6.98 5.10
CA ARG A 21 49.42 6.57 5.41
C ARG A 21 50.15 6.14 4.13
N ALA A 22 51.14 6.94 3.70
CA ALA A 22 51.98 6.64 2.55
C ALA A 22 53.47 6.73 2.92
N ARG A 23 54.24 5.70 2.59
CA ARG A 23 55.69 5.63 2.83
C ARG A 23 56.13 5.96 4.28
N GLY A 24 55.35 5.49 5.27
CA GLY A 24 55.63 5.71 6.70
C GLY A 24 55.24 7.09 7.24
N ARG A 25 54.66 7.95 6.44
CA ARG A 25 54.12 9.25 6.85
C ARG A 25 52.60 9.23 6.86
N SER A 26 52.00 9.81 7.87
CA SER A 26 50.55 10.04 7.92
C SER A 26 50.28 11.46 7.43
N VAL A 27 49.39 11.56 6.48
CA VAL A 27 48.90 12.85 5.96
C VAL A 27 47.39 12.90 6.17
N GLU A 28 46.92 13.97 6.78
CA GLU A 28 45.51 14.26 6.92
C GLU A 28 45.02 15.05 5.72
N VAL A 29 44.00 14.53 5.03
CA VAL A 29 43.40 15.16 3.87
C VAL A 29 41.98 15.55 4.23
N PRO A 30 41.64 16.84 4.26
CA PRO A 30 40.27 17.27 4.46
C PRO A 30 39.43 16.89 3.26
N PHE A 31 38.21 16.48 3.49
CA PHE A 31 37.22 16.24 2.45
C PHE A 31 35.89 16.86 2.82
N ALA A 32 35.14 17.28 1.81
CA ALA A 32 33.76 17.69 1.92
C ALA A 32 32.98 17.09 0.74
N ALA A 33 31.81 16.57 1.00
CA ALA A 33 30.92 16.03 0.01
C ALA A 33 29.48 16.48 0.30
N GLU A 34 28.78 16.83 -0.75
CA GLU A 34 27.36 17.16 -0.68
C GLU A 34 26.57 16.15 -1.51
N GLY A 35 25.39 15.78 -1.04
CA GLY A 35 24.51 14.88 -1.73
C GLY A 35 23.05 15.15 -1.40
N ALA A 36 22.17 14.60 -2.20
CA ALA A 36 20.73 14.61 -1.94
C ALA A 36 20.22 13.19 -1.84
N VAL A 37 19.48 12.89 -0.78
CA VAL A 37 18.83 11.60 -0.57
C VAL A 37 17.34 11.78 -0.79
N ALA A 38 16.76 10.97 -1.68
CA ALA A 38 15.31 10.95 -1.89
C ALA A 38 14.62 10.43 -0.64
N LEU A 39 13.66 11.19 -0.13
CA LEU A 39 12.81 10.74 0.97
C LEU A 39 11.79 9.74 0.44
N PRO A 40 11.56 8.63 1.16
CA PRO A 40 10.55 7.66 0.76
C PRO A 40 9.15 8.25 0.87
N HIS A 41 8.41 8.11 -0.21
CA HIS A 41 6.98 8.39 -0.23
C HIS A 41 6.19 7.12 0.08
N PRO A 42 5.09 7.24 0.81
CA PRO A 42 4.21 6.11 1.03
C PRO A 42 3.65 5.58 -0.29
N PRO A 43 3.51 4.26 -0.47
CA PRO A 43 2.87 3.70 -1.64
C PRO A 43 1.42 4.15 -1.75
N GLY A 44 0.98 4.43 -2.95
CA GLY A 44 -0.43 4.69 -3.26
C GLY A 44 -1.22 3.38 -3.20
N VAL A 45 -2.37 3.40 -2.52
CA VAL A 45 -3.31 2.27 -2.49
C VAL A 45 -4.68 2.78 -2.92
N ALA A 46 -5.24 2.18 -3.95
CA ALA A 46 -6.56 2.52 -4.46
C ALA A 46 -7.41 1.27 -4.69
N LEU A 47 -8.69 1.37 -4.43
CA LEU A 47 -9.65 0.33 -4.79
C LEU A 47 -10.00 0.48 -6.28
N ALA A 48 -9.47 -0.44 -7.10
CA ALA A 48 -9.68 -0.40 -8.55
C ALA A 48 -11.07 -0.93 -8.97
N GLY A 49 -11.75 -1.65 -8.08
CA GLY A 49 -13.11 -2.13 -8.30
C GLY A 49 -13.41 -3.39 -7.50
N ALA A 50 -14.69 -3.75 -7.53
CA ALA A 50 -15.19 -5.00 -6.97
C ALA A 50 -16.19 -5.61 -7.96
N VAL A 51 -16.03 -6.89 -8.26
CA VAL A 51 -16.85 -7.61 -9.26
C VAL A 51 -17.37 -8.91 -8.67
N VAL A 52 -18.66 -9.17 -8.87
CA VAL A 52 -19.25 -10.47 -8.55
C VAL A 52 -18.80 -11.49 -9.60
N ARG A 53 -18.13 -12.57 -9.17
CA ARG A 53 -17.68 -13.67 -10.04
C ARG A 53 -18.64 -14.81 -10.10
N GLU A 54 -19.13 -15.20 -8.95
CA GLU A 54 -20.05 -16.32 -8.81
C GLU A 54 -21.12 -15.93 -7.81
N SER A 55 -22.35 -16.28 -8.13
CA SER A 55 -23.48 -16.14 -7.21
C SER A 55 -24.39 -17.36 -7.35
N ASN A 56 -24.57 -18.06 -6.24
CA ASN A 56 -25.51 -19.17 -6.14
C ASN A 56 -26.30 -19.07 -4.83
N VAL A 57 -27.18 -20.01 -4.58
CA VAL A 57 -28.09 -20.00 -3.41
C VAL A 57 -27.33 -20.07 -2.07
N LEU A 58 -26.11 -20.57 -2.08
CA LEU A 58 -25.32 -20.80 -0.85
C LEU A 58 -24.24 -19.75 -0.60
N GLN A 59 -23.63 -19.21 -1.68
CA GLN A 59 -22.54 -18.26 -1.56
C GLN A 59 -22.46 -17.34 -2.78
N THR A 60 -21.90 -16.16 -2.53
CA THR A 60 -21.49 -15.21 -3.57
C THR A 60 -20.00 -14.93 -3.42
N VAL A 61 -19.25 -15.02 -4.51
CA VAL A 61 -17.83 -14.69 -4.55
C VAL A 61 -17.67 -13.33 -5.20
N VAL A 62 -17.10 -12.40 -4.46
CA VAL A 62 -16.76 -11.04 -4.93
C VAL A 62 -15.24 -10.94 -5.01
N GLU A 63 -14.72 -10.55 -6.17
CA GLU A 63 -13.31 -10.17 -6.32
C GLU A 63 -13.15 -8.67 -6.09
N VAL A 64 -12.36 -8.32 -5.10
CA VAL A 64 -11.96 -6.93 -4.82
C VAL A 64 -10.56 -6.71 -5.37
N LYS A 65 -10.40 -5.71 -6.23
CA LYS A 65 -9.14 -5.36 -6.88
C LYS A 65 -8.54 -4.12 -6.25
N LEU A 66 -7.35 -4.26 -5.67
CA LEU A 66 -6.56 -3.16 -5.14
C LEU A 66 -5.43 -2.84 -6.10
N GLN A 67 -5.29 -1.59 -6.47
CA GLN A 67 -4.14 -1.09 -7.19
C GLN A 67 -3.14 -0.50 -6.20
N LEU A 68 -1.91 -1.00 -6.23
CA LEU A 68 -0.78 -0.51 -5.45
C LEU A 68 0.19 0.20 -6.40
N GLN A 69 0.69 1.37 -6.01
CA GLN A 69 1.63 2.16 -6.81
C GLN A 69 2.82 2.57 -5.95
N ASN A 70 4.03 2.38 -6.48
CA ASN A 70 5.26 2.89 -5.88
C ASN A 70 5.63 4.25 -6.51
N PRO A 71 5.46 5.38 -5.82
CA PRO A 71 5.86 6.68 -6.34
C PRO A 71 7.37 6.94 -6.23
N ASN A 72 8.13 6.03 -5.62
CA ASN A 72 9.54 6.22 -5.34
C ASN A 72 10.43 5.89 -6.55
N PRO A 73 11.60 6.54 -6.70
CA PRO A 73 12.61 6.19 -7.70
C PRO A 73 13.42 4.94 -7.36
N PHE A 74 13.08 4.26 -6.26
CA PHE A 74 13.73 3.02 -5.80
C PHE A 74 12.67 1.92 -5.60
N PRO A 75 13.09 0.63 -5.64
CA PRO A 75 12.15 -0.47 -5.45
C PRO A 75 11.68 -0.57 -4.00
N LEU A 76 10.42 -0.94 -3.80
CA LEU A 76 9.92 -1.37 -2.50
C LEU A 76 10.06 -2.88 -2.37
N PRO A 77 10.55 -3.39 -1.23
CA PRO A 77 10.66 -4.84 -0.99
C PRO A 77 9.28 -5.49 -0.93
N ALA A 78 9.24 -6.82 -0.82
CA ALA A 78 7.99 -7.51 -0.49
C ALA A 78 7.43 -7.02 0.84
N GLY A 79 6.12 -6.94 0.91
CA GLY A 79 5.41 -6.36 2.04
C GLY A 79 4.23 -7.19 2.52
N HIS A 80 3.40 -6.57 3.30
CA HIS A 80 2.17 -7.18 3.82
C HIS A 80 1.03 -6.15 3.86
N LEU A 81 -0.20 -6.64 3.78
CA LEU A 81 -1.43 -5.87 3.92
C LEU A 81 -2.27 -6.48 5.05
N ALA A 82 -2.51 -5.71 6.09
CA ALA A 82 -3.54 -6.01 7.07
C ALA A 82 -4.80 -5.23 6.70
N TYR A 83 -5.96 -5.89 6.63
CA TYR A 83 -7.18 -5.21 6.21
C TYR A 83 -8.44 -5.78 6.85
N ASP A 84 -9.44 -4.90 6.93
CA ASP A 84 -10.84 -5.22 7.13
C ASP A 84 -11.63 -4.72 5.91
N LEU A 85 -12.37 -5.64 5.30
CA LEU A 85 -13.23 -5.35 4.15
C LEU A 85 -14.69 -5.37 4.58
N SER A 86 -15.41 -4.35 4.22
CA SER A 86 -16.86 -4.25 4.45
C SER A 86 -17.62 -4.02 3.16
N VAL A 87 -18.84 -4.55 3.09
CA VAL A 87 -19.79 -4.32 1.99
C VAL A 87 -21.09 -3.84 2.60
N GLY A 88 -21.55 -2.65 2.18
CA GLY A 88 -22.72 -2.02 2.75
C GLY A 88 -22.63 -1.76 4.26
N GLY A 89 -21.43 -1.58 4.79
CA GLY A 89 -21.16 -1.36 6.22
C GLY A 89 -21.03 -2.63 7.05
N VAL A 90 -21.17 -3.82 6.45
CA VAL A 90 -21.01 -5.12 7.14
C VAL A 90 -19.62 -5.67 6.84
N SER A 91 -18.83 -6.00 7.87
CA SER A 91 -17.53 -6.64 7.71
C SER A 91 -17.72 -8.03 7.09
N VAL A 92 -17.01 -8.29 5.99
CA VAL A 92 -17.16 -9.53 5.19
C VAL A 92 -15.89 -10.33 5.06
N ALA A 93 -14.73 -9.69 5.25
CA ALA A 93 -13.44 -10.35 5.26
C ALA A 93 -12.41 -9.51 6.01
N SER A 94 -11.45 -10.18 6.61
CA SER A 94 -10.29 -9.54 7.23
C SER A 94 -9.05 -10.40 7.05
N ALA A 95 -7.89 -9.78 7.02
CA ALA A 95 -6.61 -10.45 7.09
C ALA A 95 -5.64 -9.64 7.94
N ALA A 96 -4.97 -10.31 8.86
CA ALA A 96 -3.93 -9.70 9.68
C ALA A 96 -2.62 -9.51 8.90
N SER A 97 -2.39 -10.33 7.86
CA SER A 97 -1.18 -10.25 7.03
C SER A 97 -1.41 -10.97 5.69
N GLN A 98 -1.80 -10.22 4.67
CA GLN A 98 -1.82 -10.67 3.28
C GLN A 98 -0.48 -10.32 2.65
N PRO A 99 0.28 -11.28 2.11
CA PRO A 99 1.57 -10.96 1.48
C PRO A 99 1.38 -10.10 0.23
N LEU A 100 2.27 -9.13 0.08
CA LEU A 100 2.36 -8.24 -1.09
C LEU A 100 3.68 -8.47 -1.80
N ALA A 101 3.65 -8.54 -3.12
CA ALA A 101 4.85 -8.53 -3.93
C ALA A 101 5.58 -7.18 -3.85
N GLY A 102 6.90 -7.20 -4.00
CA GLY A 102 7.68 -5.97 -4.12
C GLY A 102 7.26 -5.17 -5.34
N LEU A 103 7.47 -3.85 -5.27
CA LEU A 103 7.13 -2.92 -6.35
C LEU A 103 8.38 -2.31 -6.96
N ALA A 104 8.51 -2.39 -8.28
CA ALA A 104 9.57 -1.70 -9.01
C ALA A 104 9.47 -0.17 -8.84
N PRO A 105 10.56 0.60 -9.07
CA PRO A 105 10.52 2.05 -9.07
C PRO A 105 9.44 2.58 -10.02
N GLY A 106 8.57 3.48 -9.56
CA GLY A 106 7.44 4.00 -10.35
C GLY A 106 6.41 2.95 -10.78
N GLY A 107 6.58 1.69 -10.37
CA GLY A 107 5.75 0.57 -10.78
C GLY A 107 4.41 0.49 -10.06
N SER A 108 3.50 -0.24 -10.66
CA SER A 108 2.19 -0.55 -10.07
C SER A 108 1.88 -2.04 -10.18
N THR A 109 1.08 -2.55 -9.27
CA THR A 109 0.56 -3.92 -9.30
C THR A 109 -0.90 -3.95 -8.83
N THR A 110 -1.61 -4.99 -9.26
CA THR A 110 -2.99 -5.22 -8.82
C THR A 110 -3.03 -6.45 -7.93
N VAL A 111 -3.56 -6.28 -6.73
CA VAL A 111 -3.84 -7.37 -5.79
C VAL A 111 -5.31 -7.71 -5.87
N VAL A 112 -5.63 -8.99 -6.09
CA VAL A 112 -7.01 -9.48 -6.11
C VAL A 112 -7.30 -10.20 -4.81
N ILE A 113 -8.32 -9.74 -4.11
CA ILE A 113 -8.79 -10.33 -2.85
C ILE A 113 -10.12 -11.03 -3.13
N PRO A 114 -10.17 -12.37 -3.13
CA PRO A 114 -11.41 -13.12 -3.25
C PRO A 114 -12.16 -13.11 -1.91
N VAL A 115 -13.37 -12.61 -1.90
CA VAL A 115 -14.26 -12.53 -0.74
C VAL A 115 -15.42 -13.47 -0.93
N ARG A 116 -15.61 -14.42 -0.04
CA ARG A 116 -16.75 -15.34 -0.03
C ARG A 116 -17.80 -14.83 0.94
N LEU A 117 -18.96 -14.49 0.39
CA LEU A 117 -20.11 -14.01 1.15
C LEU A 117 -21.09 -15.17 1.33
N SER A 118 -21.36 -15.57 2.57
CA SER A 118 -22.39 -16.60 2.83
C SER A 118 -23.79 -16.00 2.73
N ALA A 119 -24.72 -16.77 2.16
CA ALA A 119 -26.08 -16.34 1.87
C ALA A 119 -26.89 -15.84 3.09
N LEU A 120 -26.58 -16.35 4.29
CA LEU A 120 -27.39 -16.08 5.47
C LEU A 120 -27.03 -14.79 6.24
N GLY A 121 -25.82 -14.23 6.06
CA GLY A 121 -25.37 -13.09 6.87
C GLY A 121 -25.33 -11.76 6.12
N VAL A 122 -25.14 -11.78 4.82
CA VAL A 122 -24.82 -10.60 4.03
C VAL A 122 -25.90 -10.24 3.00
N VAL A 123 -26.73 -11.24 2.63
CA VAL A 123 -27.67 -11.12 1.52
C VAL A 123 -28.72 -10.04 1.73
N ALA A 124 -29.23 -9.85 2.93
CA ALA A 124 -30.27 -8.86 3.16
C ALA A 124 -29.76 -7.41 3.07
N GLY A 125 -28.56 -7.12 3.57
CA GLY A 125 -27.96 -5.77 3.53
C GLY A 125 -27.33 -5.45 2.17
N VAL A 126 -26.58 -6.41 1.61
CA VAL A 126 -25.85 -6.24 0.34
C VAL A 126 -26.82 -6.25 -0.84
N LEU A 127 -27.77 -7.20 -0.91
CA LEU A 127 -28.75 -7.24 -1.99
C LEU A 127 -29.73 -6.05 -1.94
N SER A 128 -30.15 -5.61 -0.76
CA SER A 128 -30.98 -4.41 -0.65
C SER A 128 -30.22 -3.12 -1.01
N GLY A 129 -28.91 -3.05 -0.74
CA GLY A 129 -28.03 -1.97 -1.15
C GLY A 129 -27.71 -2.03 -2.64
N ALA A 130 -27.38 -3.22 -3.17
CA ALA A 130 -27.08 -3.46 -4.57
C ALA A 130 -28.31 -3.23 -5.47
N ALA A 131 -29.49 -3.73 -5.07
CA ALA A 131 -30.75 -3.48 -5.78
C ALA A 131 -31.13 -1.99 -5.88
N ARG A 132 -30.56 -1.15 -4.99
CA ARG A 132 -30.73 0.31 -5.00
C ARG A 132 -29.53 1.04 -5.62
N GLY A 133 -28.56 0.33 -6.23
CA GLY A 133 -27.34 0.90 -6.81
C GLY A 133 -26.43 1.56 -5.76
N ARG A 134 -26.51 1.17 -4.50
CA ARG A 134 -25.81 1.80 -3.36
C ARG A 134 -24.89 0.86 -2.58
N ALA A 135 -24.62 -0.34 -3.07
CA ALA A 135 -23.67 -1.21 -2.41
C ALA A 135 -22.25 -0.60 -2.56
N GLU A 136 -21.71 -0.19 -1.43
CA GLU A 136 -20.36 0.33 -1.33
C GLU A 136 -19.45 -0.74 -0.72
N VAL A 137 -18.30 -0.94 -1.34
CA VAL A 137 -17.20 -1.74 -0.79
C VAL A 137 -16.22 -0.78 -0.16
N ALA A 138 -15.93 -0.98 1.12
CA ALA A 138 -14.92 -0.21 1.84
C ALA A 138 -13.84 -1.15 2.37
N LEU A 139 -12.60 -0.74 2.21
CA LEU A 139 -11.42 -1.42 2.74
C LEU A 139 -10.68 -0.47 3.63
N ALA A 140 -10.50 -0.85 4.89
CA ALA A 140 -9.70 -0.14 5.86
C ALA A 140 -8.56 -1.04 6.33
N GLY A 141 -7.35 -0.48 6.51
CA GLY A 141 -6.23 -1.32 6.91
C GLY A 141 -4.89 -0.62 6.92
N ARG A 142 -3.82 -1.42 6.82
CA ARG A 142 -2.43 -0.94 6.74
C ARG A 142 -1.63 -1.78 5.76
N ALA A 143 -0.89 -1.12 4.89
CA ALA A 143 0.08 -1.76 4.03
C ALA A 143 1.49 -1.43 4.52
N GLY A 144 2.33 -2.45 4.71
CA GLY A 144 3.71 -2.33 5.16
C GLY A 144 4.68 -2.82 4.10
N TYR A 145 5.71 -2.02 3.78
CA TYR A 145 6.82 -2.36 2.90
C TYR A 145 8.14 -2.05 3.61
N GLY A 146 8.70 -3.04 4.30
CA GLY A 146 9.87 -2.84 5.17
C GLY A 146 9.56 -1.83 6.29
N PRO A 147 10.32 -0.73 6.41
CA PRO A 147 10.09 0.28 7.44
C PRO A 147 8.95 1.26 7.11
N ILE A 148 8.36 1.16 5.93
CA ILE A 148 7.29 2.08 5.47
C ILE A 148 5.95 1.44 5.76
N GLU A 149 5.16 2.06 6.63
CA GLU A 149 3.76 1.70 6.90
C GLU A 149 2.82 2.80 6.42
N VAL A 150 1.71 2.40 5.80
CA VAL A 150 0.69 3.28 5.25
C VAL A 150 -0.69 2.83 5.67
N GLY A 151 -1.48 3.75 6.19
CA GLY A 151 -2.91 3.55 6.37
C GLY A 151 -3.61 3.43 5.01
N VAL A 152 -4.51 2.47 4.90
CA VAL A 152 -5.33 2.24 3.71
C VAL A 152 -6.78 2.51 4.10
N ASP A 153 -7.42 3.44 3.41
CA ASP A 153 -8.86 3.67 3.46
C ASP A 153 -9.33 3.89 2.01
N ALA A 154 -9.99 2.91 1.46
CA ALA A 154 -10.40 2.93 0.08
C ALA A 154 -11.85 2.47 -0.06
N ARG A 155 -12.61 3.14 -0.91
CA ARG A 155 -14.03 2.87 -1.14
C ARG A 155 -14.33 2.80 -2.63
N ALA A 156 -15.18 1.87 -3.01
CA ALA A 156 -15.70 1.77 -4.37
C ALA A 156 -17.15 1.31 -4.37
N LYS A 157 -17.86 1.63 -5.45
CA LYS A 157 -19.18 1.06 -5.69
C LYS A 157 -19.04 -0.37 -6.20
N LEU A 158 -19.89 -1.27 -5.72
CA LEU A 158 -19.99 -2.62 -6.24
C LEU A 158 -20.55 -2.56 -7.66
N GLY A 159 -19.76 -2.98 -8.65
CA GLY A 159 -20.25 -3.21 -10.00
C GLY A 159 -20.99 -4.56 -10.08
N ILE A 160 -22.18 -4.54 -10.59
CA ILE A 160 -23.01 -5.73 -10.87
C ILE A 160 -23.05 -5.94 -12.36
#